data_6e862288c7ce2881bf06002ee36401a0
#
_entry.id   6e862288c7ce2881bf06002ee36401a0
#
_cell.length_a   1.000
_cell.length_b   1.000
_cell.length_c   1.000
_cell.angle_alpha   90.00
_cell.angle_beta   90.00
_cell.angle_gamma   90.00
#
_symmetry.space_group_name_H-M   'P 1'
#
loop_
_entity.id
_entity.type
_entity.pdbx_description
1 polymer ?
#
loop_
_entity_poly.entity_id
_entity_poly.type
_entity_poly.pdbx_seq_one_letter_code
_entity_poly.pdbx_strand_id
1 'polypeptide(L)'
;MSPWLQAGLAGGAAAAVWGLVEPIDQRLFRFPYSDIAILGKFATRGPHWRAVGWAIHVGNGVLAGLVFWALYEWLGGNAFWFAVGFAMIEHLVTYPLTLLTDRFHPARGAPELPPMSRSGRAFAQATFRHLVFGVVLGLLVSI
;
A
#
# COMPACT_ATOMS: atom_id res chain seq x y z
N MET A 1 -13.13 -7.47 20.94
CA MET A 1 -12.12 -6.54 20.42
C MET A 1 -12.85 -5.28 19.94
N SER A 2 -12.31 -4.08 20.16
CA SER A 2 -12.97 -2.88 19.65
C SER A 2 -12.89 -2.85 18.13
N PRO A 3 -13.90 -2.30 17.42
CA PRO A 3 -13.87 -2.20 15.96
C PRO A 3 -12.67 -1.43 15.42
N TRP A 4 -12.24 -0.39 16.12
CA TRP A 4 -11.03 0.38 15.80
C TRP A 4 -9.77 -0.48 15.82
N LEU A 5 -9.61 -1.30 16.86
CA LEU A 5 -8.47 -2.20 16.94
C LEU A 5 -8.52 -3.27 15.85
N GLN A 6 -9.72 -3.82 15.58
CA GLN A 6 -9.91 -4.77 14.48
C GLN A 6 -9.52 -4.15 13.14
N ALA A 7 -10.01 -2.96 12.84
CA ALA A 7 -9.71 -2.27 11.58
C ALA A 7 -8.21 -1.92 11.43
N GLY A 8 -7.56 -1.46 12.51
CA GLY A 8 -6.12 -1.24 12.50
C GLY A 8 -5.32 -2.51 12.24
N LEU A 9 -5.64 -3.60 12.94
CA LEU A 9 -4.99 -4.91 12.72
C LEU A 9 -5.28 -5.46 11.33
N ALA A 10 -6.50 -5.32 10.84
CA ALA A 10 -6.89 -5.75 9.49
C ALA A 10 -6.11 -4.96 8.41
N GLY A 11 -5.98 -3.65 8.58
CA GLY A 11 -5.17 -2.82 7.69
C GLY A 11 -3.69 -3.19 7.70
N GLY A 12 -3.11 -3.45 8.87
CA GLY A 12 -1.75 -3.95 8.99
C GLY A 12 -1.55 -5.31 8.32
N ALA A 13 -2.49 -6.24 8.51
CA ALA A 13 -2.48 -7.55 7.86
C ALA A 13 -2.62 -7.43 6.34
N ALA A 14 -3.52 -6.56 5.85
CA ALA A 14 -3.70 -6.30 4.43
C ALA A 14 -2.42 -5.73 3.78
N ALA A 15 -1.75 -4.79 4.46
CA ALA A 15 -0.45 -4.28 4.02
C ALA A 15 0.64 -5.37 4.02
N ALA A 16 0.65 -6.25 5.03
CA ALA A 16 1.59 -7.37 5.05
C ALA A 16 1.36 -8.32 3.85
N VAL A 17 0.11 -8.64 3.53
CA VAL A 17 -0.23 -9.44 2.33
C VAL A 17 0.23 -8.73 1.05
N TRP A 18 -0.02 -7.43 0.92
CA TRP A 18 0.51 -6.63 -0.20
C TRP A 18 2.02 -6.80 -0.35
N GLY A 19 2.80 -6.56 0.73
CA GLY A 19 4.26 -6.69 0.67
C GLY A 19 4.74 -8.11 0.31
N LEU A 20 4.03 -9.15 0.76
CA LEU A 20 4.32 -10.54 0.41
C LEU A 20 4.00 -10.86 -1.07
N VAL A 21 3.03 -10.18 -1.65
CA VAL A 21 2.65 -10.34 -3.07
C VAL A 21 3.60 -9.58 -4.01
N GLU A 22 4.35 -8.58 -3.53
CA GLU A 22 5.28 -7.78 -4.34
C GLU A 22 6.16 -8.59 -5.32
N PRO A 23 6.85 -9.67 -4.91
CA PRO A 23 7.68 -10.43 -5.84
C PRO A 23 6.88 -11.13 -6.95
N ILE A 24 5.62 -11.44 -6.69
CA ILE A 24 4.72 -12.09 -7.66
C ILE A 24 4.28 -11.05 -8.69
N ASP A 25 3.80 -9.90 -8.24
CA ASP A 25 3.33 -8.86 -9.14
C ASP A 25 4.44 -8.23 -9.97
N GLN A 26 5.66 -8.09 -9.42
CA GLN A 26 6.82 -7.65 -10.18
C GLN A 26 7.10 -8.55 -11.39
N ARG A 27 6.90 -9.86 -11.25
CA ARG A 27 7.02 -10.82 -12.36
C ARG A 27 5.84 -10.71 -13.33
N LEU A 28 4.62 -10.58 -12.81
CA LEU A 28 3.38 -10.50 -13.59
C LEU A 28 3.38 -9.26 -14.49
N PHE A 29 3.66 -8.10 -13.91
CA PHE A 29 3.67 -6.83 -14.64
C PHE A 29 5.00 -6.53 -15.33
N ARG A 30 6.04 -7.36 -15.08
CA ARG A 30 7.42 -7.15 -15.57
C ARG A 30 7.92 -5.73 -15.27
N PHE A 31 7.69 -5.29 -14.04
CA PHE A 31 8.08 -3.97 -13.57
C PHE A 31 8.57 -4.06 -12.11
N PRO A 32 9.84 -3.72 -11.82
CA PRO A 32 10.50 -4.12 -10.58
C PRO A 32 10.31 -3.14 -9.41
N TYR A 33 9.33 -2.22 -9.45
CA TYR A 33 9.19 -1.28 -8.36
C TYR A 33 8.72 -1.93 -7.06
N SER A 34 9.20 -1.42 -5.93
CA SER A 34 8.93 -1.92 -4.60
C SER A 34 8.53 -0.80 -3.64
N ASP A 35 7.33 -0.90 -3.06
CA ASP A 35 6.88 0.04 -2.02
C ASP A 35 7.72 -0.07 -0.76
N ILE A 36 8.16 -1.29 -0.42
CA ILE A 36 9.09 -1.53 0.69
C ILE A 36 10.40 -0.79 0.46
N ALA A 37 10.92 -0.80 -0.79
CA ALA A 37 12.16 -0.07 -1.12
C ALA A 37 11.94 1.45 -1.12
N ILE A 38 10.80 1.93 -1.62
CA ILE A 38 10.45 3.36 -1.56
C ILE A 38 10.50 3.84 -0.11
N LEU A 39 9.77 3.21 0.78
CA LEU A 39 9.66 3.62 2.18
C LEU A 39 10.98 3.44 2.94
N GLY A 40 11.61 2.29 2.79
CA GLY A 40 12.82 1.95 3.51
C GLY A 40 14.02 2.78 3.10
N LYS A 41 14.24 2.95 1.79
CA LYS A 41 15.36 3.75 1.26
C LYS A 41 15.13 5.27 1.37
N PHE A 42 13.89 5.69 1.57
CA PHE A 42 13.60 7.06 1.96
C PHE A 42 13.99 7.33 3.41
N ALA A 43 13.63 6.42 4.32
CA ALA A 43 13.85 6.59 5.75
C ALA A 43 15.31 6.31 6.17
N THR A 44 16.02 5.40 5.48
CA THR A 44 17.41 5.06 5.81
C THR A 44 18.22 4.67 4.58
N ARG A 45 19.51 5.03 4.57
CA ARG A 45 20.48 4.59 3.55
C ARG A 45 21.30 3.39 4.00
N GLY A 46 21.06 2.91 5.23
CA GLY A 46 21.79 1.78 5.82
C GLY A 46 21.34 0.42 5.30
N PRO A 47 22.04 -0.66 5.69
CA PRO A 47 21.76 -2.01 5.22
C PRO A 47 20.39 -2.56 5.65
N HIS A 48 19.78 -1.98 6.68
CA HIS A 48 18.50 -2.43 7.24
C HIS A 48 17.26 -1.80 6.57
N TRP A 49 17.42 -1.15 5.41
CA TRP A 49 16.32 -0.46 4.74
C TRP A 49 15.09 -1.35 4.51
N ARG A 50 15.29 -2.66 4.27
CA ARG A 50 14.16 -3.59 4.08
C ARG A 50 13.31 -3.74 5.33
N ALA A 51 13.94 -3.94 6.49
CA ALA A 51 13.23 -4.05 7.77
C ALA A 51 12.49 -2.75 8.10
N VAL A 52 13.14 -1.61 7.89
CA VAL A 52 12.54 -0.27 8.06
C VAL A 52 11.38 -0.08 7.09
N GLY A 53 11.56 -0.44 5.83
CA GLY A 53 10.51 -0.36 4.82
C GLY A 53 9.27 -1.20 5.17
N TRP A 54 9.47 -2.41 5.63
CA TRP A 54 8.39 -3.28 6.12
C TRP A 54 7.67 -2.68 7.32
N ALA A 55 8.40 -2.19 8.31
CA ALA A 55 7.80 -1.57 9.49
C ALA A 55 6.93 -0.36 9.12
N ILE A 56 7.43 0.53 8.24
CA ILE A 56 6.68 1.68 7.77
C ILE A 56 5.47 1.24 6.93
N HIS A 57 5.64 0.28 6.03
CA HIS A 57 4.57 -0.20 5.16
C HIS A 57 3.41 -0.80 5.96
N VAL A 58 3.70 -1.68 6.92
CA VAL A 58 2.67 -2.26 7.81
C VAL A 58 2.06 -1.19 8.71
N GLY A 59 2.87 -0.27 9.23
CA GLY A 59 2.38 0.89 10.00
C GLY A 59 1.42 1.77 9.20
N ASN A 60 1.73 2.06 7.94
CA ASN A 60 0.83 2.77 7.04
C ASN A 60 -0.47 1.98 6.82
N GLY A 61 -0.40 0.66 6.70
CA GLY A 61 -1.59 -0.19 6.61
C GLY A 61 -2.46 -0.11 7.87
N VAL A 62 -1.86 -0.09 9.07
CA VAL A 62 -2.60 0.12 10.32
C VAL A 62 -3.32 1.48 10.29
N LEU A 63 -2.63 2.54 9.90
CA LEU A 63 -3.23 3.88 9.80
C LEU A 63 -4.35 3.92 8.76
N ALA A 64 -4.15 3.30 7.61
CA ALA A 64 -5.19 3.19 6.56
C ALA A 64 -6.42 2.44 7.07
N GLY A 65 -6.25 1.36 7.85
CA GLY A 65 -7.35 0.64 8.49
C GLY A 65 -8.12 1.51 9.48
N LEU A 66 -7.43 2.34 10.26
CA LEU A 66 -8.08 3.29 11.18
C LEU A 66 -8.85 4.38 10.42
N VAL A 67 -8.27 4.93 9.35
CA VAL A 67 -8.94 5.92 8.49
C VAL A 67 -10.17 5.30 7.79
N PHE A 68 -10.01 4.08 7.26
CA PHE A 68 -11.12 3.30 6.73
C PHE A 68 -12.27 3.23 7.72
N TRP A 69 -12.00 2.83 8.98
CA TRP A 69 -13.03 2.66 9.99
C TRP A 69 -13.72 3.98 10.33
N ALA A 70 -12.96 5.07 10.48
CA ALA A 70 -13.52 6.39 10.73
C ALA A 70 -14.52 6.83 9.63
N LEU A 71 -14.16 6.59 8.37
CA LEU A 71 -15.03 6.91 7.24
C LEU A 71 -16.23 5.96 7.16
N TYR A 72 -16.02 4.67 7.45
CA TYR A 72 -17.09 3.67 7.45
C TYR A 72 -18.13 3.94 8.53
N GLU A 73 -17.73 4.33 9.75
CA GLU A 73 -18.66 4.73 10.82
C GLU A 73 -19.55 5.90 10.41
N TRP A 74 -19.02 6.82 9.61
CA TRP A 74 -19.76 8.00 9.17
C TRP A 74 -20.66 7.72 7.95
N LEU A 75 -20.18 6.96 6.98
CA LEU A 75 -20.88 6.75 5.69
C LEU A 75 -21.72 5.48 5.68
N GLY A 76 -21.34 4.47 6.44
CA GLY A 76 -22.04 3.18 6.52
C GLY A 76 -21.96 2.33 5.25
N GLY A 77 -22.85 1.35 5.14
CA GLY A 77 -22.97 0.49 3.98
C GLY A 77 -22.40 -0.91 4.18
N ASN A 78 -22.07 -1.59 3.10
CA ASN A 78 -21.43 -2.90 3.14
C ASN A 78 -19.93 -2.75 3.34
N ALA A 79 -19.40 -3.25 4.45
CA ALA A 79 -17.99 -3.06 4.86
C ALA A 79 -16.98 -3.58 3.82
N PHE A 80 -17.26 -4.73 3.19
CA PHE A 80 -16.38 -5.30 2.17
C PHE A 80 -16.22 -4.38 0.96
N TRP A 81 -17.34 -3.99 0.36
CA TRP A 81 -17.30 -3.12 -0.82
C TRP A 81 -16.80 -1.71 -0.50
N PHE A 82 -17.07 -1.24 0.71
CA PHE A 82 -16.53 0.03 1.19
C PHE A 82 -15.00 -0.02 1.28
N ALA A 83 -14.42 -1.12 1.80
CA ALA A 83 -12.98 -1.30 1.89
C ALA A 83 -12.30 -1.36 0.51
N VAL A 84 -12.92 -2.05 -0.46
CA VAL A 84 -12.42 -2.08 -1.85
C VAL A 84 -12.46 -0.67 -2.46
N GLY A 85 -13.59 0.03 -2.31
CA GLY A 85 -13.76 1.41 -2.80
C GLY A 85 -12.76 2.37 -2.15
N PHE A 86 -12.57 2.28 -0.84
CA PHE A 86 -11.61 3.06 -0.08
C PHE A 86 -10.19 2.89 -0.63
N ALA A 87 -9.74 1.64 -0.80
CA ALA A 87 -8.41 1.35 -1.33
C ALA A 87 -8.23 1.87 -2.77
N MET A 88 -9.27 1.81 -3.60
CA MET A 88 -9.19 2.33 -4.97
C MET A 88 -9.14 3.86 -5.00
N ILE A 89 -9.88 4.54 -4.11
CA ILE A 89 -9.81 6.00 -3.97
C ILE A 89 -8.43 6.41 -3.45
N GLU A 90 -7.92 5.72 -2.43
CA GLU A 90 -6.58 5.94 -1.90
C GLU A 90 -5.52 5.81 -3.01
N HIS A 91 -5.60 4.75 -3.82
CA HIS A 91 -4.72 4.57 -4.98
C HIS A 91 -4.74 5.78 -5.91
N LEU A 92 -5.92 6.23 -6.31
CA LEU A 92 -6.05 7.35 -7.26
C LEU A 92 -5.54 8.67 -6.67
N VAL A 93 -5.70 8.87 -5.37
CA VAL A 93 -5.21 10.06 -4.66
C VAL A 93 -3.69 10.01 -4.45
N THR A 94 -3.14 8.84 -4.15
CA THR A 94 -1.73 8.71 -3.79
C THR A 94 -0.82 8.44 -4.99
N TYR A 95 -1.31 7.82 -6.06
CA TYR A 95 -0.49 7.50 -7.23
C TYR A 95 0.23 8.72 -7.84
N PRO A 96 -0.35 9.92 -7.93
CA PRO A 96 0.35 11.11 -8.39
C PRO A 96 1.62 11.45 -7.58
N LEU A 97 1.71 10.99 -6.32
CA LEU A 97 2.91 11.18 -5.49
C LEU A 97 4.14 10.41 -6.04
N THR A 98 3.94 9.45 -6.93
CA THR A 98 5.04 8.78 -7.65
C THR A 98 5.89 9.78 -8.43
N LEU A 99 5.30 10.92 -8.86
CA LEU A 99 6.05 12.00 -9.49
C LEU A 99 7.10 12.60 -8.53
N LEU A 100 6.75 12.73 -7.25
CA LEU A 100 7.69 13.21 -6.23
C LEU A 100 8.77 12.17 -5.96
N THR A 101 8.41 10.88 -5.95
CA THR A 101 9.37 9.79 -5.83
C THR A 101 10.36 9.81 -6.99
N ASP A 102 9.89 9.87 -8.22
CA ASP A 102 10.74 9.90 -9.43
C ASP A 102 11.68 11.10 -9.44
N ARG A 103 11.25 12.24 -8.87
CA ARG A 103 12.01 13.49 -8.93
C ARG A 103 12.94 13.70 -7.74
N PHE A 104 12.50 13.34 -6.54
CA PHE A 104 13.16 13.77 -5.29
C PHE A 104 13.62 12.60 -4.41
N HIS A 105 13.23 11.34 -4.69
CA HIS A 105 13.61 10.24 -3.84
C HIS A 105 15.14 10.07 -3.79
N PRO A 106 15.75 9.94 -2.59
CA PRO A 106 17.20 9.88 -2.45
C PRO A 106 17.86 8.66 -3.12
N ALA A 107 17.09 7.57 -3.31
CA ALA A 107 17.54 6.36 -4.01
C ALA A 107 16.91 6.20 -5.40
N ARG A 108 16.41 7.28 -6.02
CA ARG A 108 15.89 7.21 -7.39
C ARG A 108 16.94 6.65 -8.35
N GLY A 109 16.52 5.82 -9.28
CA GLY A 109 17.40 5.13 -10.20
C GLY A 109 18.00 3.82 -9.68
N ALA A 110 17.70 3.44 -8.41
CA ALA A 110 17.97 2.10 -7.95
C ALA A 110 17.10 1.07 -8.71
N PRO A 111 17.55 -0.18 -8.86
CA PRO A 111 16.79 -1.19 -9.60
C PRO A 111 15.35 -1.37 -9.13
N GLU A 112 15.08 -1.19 -7.83
CA GLU A 112 13.76 -1.33 -7.21
C GLU A 112 12.93 -0.03 -7.28
N LEU A 113 13.50 1.06 -7.79
CA LEU A 113 12.85 2.38 -7.94
C LEU A 113 12.99 2.88 -9.39
N PRO A 114 12.43 2.15 -10.37
CA PRO A 114 12.35 2.66 -11.75
C PRO A 114 11.40 3.85 -11.81
N PRO A 115 11.50 4.72 -12.83
CA PRO A 115 10.54 5.80 -13.02
C PRO A 115 9.10 5.27 -13.15
N MET A 116 8.20 5.74 -12.29
CA MET A 116 6.84 5.20 -12.13
C MET A 116 5.75 6.11 -12.70
N SER A 117 5.89 7.43 -12.51
CA SER A 117 4.83 8.40 -12.74
C SER A 117 4.26 8.43 -14.17
N ARG A 118 5.04 7.97 -15.16
CA ARG A 118 4.63 7.88 -16.58
C ARG A 118 4.53 6.45 -17.09
N SER A 119 4.55 5.47 -16.20
CA SER A 119 4.52 4.05 -16.56
C SER A 119 3.12 3.46 -16.36
N GLY A 120 2.46 3.05 -17.45
CA GLY A 120 1.20 2.32 -17.36
C GLY A 120 1.34 0.97 -16.64
N ARG A 121 2.53 0.32 -16.68
CA ARG A 121 2.81 -0.90 -15.93
C ARG A 121 2.88 -0.63 -14.44
N ALA A 122 3.53 0.45 -14.02
CA ALA A 122 3.56 0.86 -12.62
C ALA A 122 2.15 1.19 -12.11
N PHE A 123 1.35 1.91 -12.91
CA PHE A 123 -0.03 2.20 -12.56
C PHE A 123 -0.86 0.92 -12.38
N ALA A 124 -0.80 -0.01 -13.34
CA ALA A 124 -1.53 -1.27 -13.27
C ALA A 124 -1.08 -2.14 -12.06
N GLN A 125 0.22 -2.16 -11.78
CA GLN A 125 0.79 -2.86 -10.63
C GLN A 125 0.33 -2.25 -9.31
N ALA A 126 0.35 -0.92 -9.19
CA ALA A 126 -0.19 -0.21 -8.03
C ALA A 126 -1.69 -0.45 -7.85
N THR A 127 -2.48 -0.40 -8.95
CA THR A 127 -3.91 -0.75 -8.93
C THR A 127 -4.14 -2.15 -8.38
N PHE A 128 -3.39 -3.13 -8.86
CA PHE A 128 -3.48 -4.52 -8.38
C PHE A 128 -3.20 -4.63 -6.88
N ARG A 129 -2.16 -3.96 -6.39
CA ARG A 129 -1.78 -3.98 -4.97
C ARG A 129 -2.85 -3.35 -4.08
N HIS A 130 -3.42 -2.21 -4.49
CA HIS A 130 -4.51 -1.57 -3.75
C HIS A 130 -5.79 -2.43 -3.78
N LEU A 131 -6.04 -3.13 -4.89
CA LEU A 131 -7.14 -4.09 -4.94
C LEU A 131 -6.93 -5.25 -3.96
N VAL A 132 -5.73 -5.83 -3.90
CA VAL A 132 -5.37 -6.86 -2.90
C VAL A 132 -5.57 -6.32 -1.48
N PHE A 133 -5.08 -5.10 -1.19
CA PHE A 133 -5.26 -4.47 0.11
C PHE A 133 -6.75 -4.31 0.46
N GLY A 134 -7.55 -3.74 -0.44
CA GLY A 134 -8.97 -3.51 -0.21
C GLY A 134 -9.76 -4.80 0.00
N VAL A 135 -9.46 -5.85 -0.77
CA VAL A 135 -10.09 -7.16 -0.62
C VAL A 135 -9.74 -7.79 0.74
N VAL A 136 -8.46 -7.81 1.11
CA VAL A 136 -8.03 -8.40 2.40
C VAL A 136 -8.60 -7.60 3.57
N LEU A 137 -8.52 -6.27 3.54
CA LEU A 137 -9.12 -5.40 4.55
C LEU A 137 -10.62 -5.69 4.67
N GLY A 138 -11.33 -5.70 3.54
CA GLY A 138 -12.77 -5.93 3.51
C GLY A 138 -13.18 -7.28 4.07
N LEU A 139 -12.46 -8.35 3.76
CA LEU A 139 -12.70 -9.67 4.33
C LEU A 139 -12.52 -9.69 5.85
N LEU A 140 -11.43 -9.07 6.35
CA LEU A 140 -11.09 -9.10 7.78
C LEU A 140 -11.98 -8.20 8.65
N VAL A 141 -12.58 -7.15 8.09
CA VAL A 141 -13.52 -6.28 8.83
C VAL A 141 -14.96 -6.73 8.73
N SER A 142 -15.28 -7.69 7.85
CA SER A 142 -16.62 -8.22 7.66
C SER A 142 -16.91 -9.46 8.53
N ILE A 143 -15.91 -9.96 9.24
CA ILE A 143 -16.01 -11.08 10.18
C ILE A 143 -16.32 -10.51 11.56
#